data_faee637e01c39a5b47b305dc375c37bb
#
_entry.id   faee637e01c39a5b47b305dc375c37bb
#
_cell.length_a   1.000
_cell.length_b   1.000
_cell.length_c   1.000
_cell.angle_alpha   90.00
_cell.angle_beta   90.00
_cell.angle_gamma   90.00
#
_symmetry.space_group_name_H-M   'P 1'
#
loop_
_entity.id
_entity.type
_entity.pdbx_description
1 polymer ?
#
loop_
_entity_poly.entity_id
_entity_poly.type
_entity_poly.pdbx_seq_one_letter_code
_entity_poly.pdbx_strand_id
1 'polypeptide(L)'
;MTPRHDRPSRPRRYDMQPLPGFCHPGAALAAAALDELRERLYDMIIDLPQEAMDFVPEGATNTIAMLTVHMAWAEASWVVNITGMPIPGELEPRLLPGKQGPSGDLEPFSTSAPELIALCQRVRAEITIPRLSALESIDAEIPDRQRPMTARGVLMHLVWHWTYHSGQVGVLRRLWGSRYKWTFDRRVGAPVR
;
A
#
# COMPACT_ATOMS: atom_id res chain seq x y z
N MET A 1 20.78 13.02 -19.64
CA MET A 1 19.63 12.09 -19.72
C MET A 1 20.01 10.82 -18.94
N THR A 2 19.36 10.60 -17.81
CA THR A 2 19.55 9.36 -17.02
C THR A 2 19.09 8.17 -17.85
N PRO A 3 19.80 7.03 -17.83
CA PRO A 3 19.39 5.84 -18.57
C PRO A 3 17.98 5.46 -18.16
N ARG A 4 17.09 5.27 -19.10
CA ARG A 4 15.72 4.79 -18.84
C ARG A 4 15.81 3.35 -18.38
N HIS A 5 15.59 3.09 -17.09
CA HIS A 5 15.41 1.76 -16.57
C HIS A 5 13.97 1.30 -16.83
N ASP A 6 13.75 0.75 -18.01
CA ASP A 6 12.48 0.09 -18.31
C ASP A 6 12.45 -1.26 -17.60
N ARG A 7 11.51 -1.43 -16.68
CA ARG A 7 11.33 -2.67 -15.94
C ARG A 7 10.00 -3.33 -16.29
N PRO A 8 9.98 -4.61 -16.70
CA PRO A 8 8.74 -5.37 -16.82
C PRO A 8 8.17 -5.65 -15.44
N SER A 9 6.85 -5.58 -15.29
CA SER A 9 6.19 -5.98 -14.06
C SER A 9 6.32 -7.48 -13.81
N ARG A 10 6.28 -7.89 -12.54
CA ARG A 10 6.04 -9.28 -12.18
C ARG A 10 4.68 -9.76 -12.70
N PRO A 11 4.47 -11.07 -12.88
CA PRO A 11 3.17 -11.63 -13.24
C PRO A 11 2.07 -11.22 -12.24
N ARG A 12 0.87 -10.93 -12.73
CA ARG A 12 -0.29 -10.64 -11.89
C ARG A 12 -0.92 -11.93 -11.38
N ARG A 13 -1.39 -11.88 -10.15
CA ARG A 13 -2.28 -12.90 -9.63
C ARG A 13 -3.72 -12.56 -9.99
N TYR A 14 -4.36 -13.41 -10.79
CA TYR A 14 -5.79 -13.31 -11.08
C TYR A 14 -6.61 -14.30 -10.24
N ASP A 15 -5.97 -15.36 -9.76
CA ASP A 15 -6.54 -16.31 -8.83
C ASP A 15 -6.19 -15.89 -7.40
N MET A 16 -7.01 -15.00 -6.86
CA MET A 16 -6.81 -14.45 -5.52
C MET A 16 -7.63 -15.27 -4.53
N GLN A 17 -6.94 -16.07 -3.73
CA GLN A 17 -7.54 -16.90 -2.70
C GLN A 17 -7.45 -16.20 -1.33
N PRO A 18 -8.45 -16.42 -0.45
CA PRO A 18 -8.36 -15.97 0.94
C PRO A 18 -7.09 -16.49 1.62
N LEU A 19 -6.43 -15.66 2.43
CA LEU A 19 -5.28 -16.09 3.20
C LEU A 19 -5.71 -17.12 4.26
N PRO A 20 -4.90 -18.15 4.53
CA PRO A 20 -5.18 -19.12 5.57
C PRO A 20 -5.07 -18.52 6.98
N GLY A 21 -5.74 -19.12 7.96
CA GLY A 21 -5.63 -18.74 9.37
C GLY A 21 -6.45 -17.51 9.79
N PHE A 22 -7.39 -17.07 8.96
CA PHE A 22 -8.32 -15.99 9.27
C PHE A 22 -9.66 -16.54 9.77
N CYS A 23 -10.25 -15.91 10.79
CA CYS A 23 -11.58 -16.25 11.27
C CYS A 23 -12.68 -15.91 10.26
N HIS A 24 -12.51 -14.80 9.51
CA HIS A 24 -13.51 -14.36 8.54
C HIS A 24 -12.96 -14.39 7.10
N PRO A 25 -13.61 -15.10 6.15
CA PRO A 25 -13.11 -15.24 4.78
C PRO A 25 -13.05 -13.92 4.01
N GLY A 26 -13.94 -12.97 4.29
CA GLY A 26 -13.91 -11.63 3.68
C GLY A 26 -12.71 -10.80 4.14
N ALA A 27 -12.30 -10.90 5.40
CA ALA A 27 -11.06 -10.28 5.91
C ALA A 27 -9.84 -10.93 5.27
N ALA A 28 -9.83 -12.26 5.15
CA ALA A 28 -8.78 -13.02 4.49
C ALA A 28 -8.60 -12.63 3.01
N LEU A 29 -9.70 -12.45 2.28
CA LEU A 29 -9.67 -12.03 0.87
C LEU A 29 -9.17 -10.58 0.73
N ALA A 30 -9.63 -9.68 1.59
CA ALA A 30 -9.14 -8.29 1.60
C ALA A 30 -7.64 -8.22 1.91
N ALA A 31 -7.16 -9.00 2.88
CA ALA A 31 -5.74 -9.10 3.20
C ALA A 31 -4.92 -9.65 2.01
N ALA A 32 -5.43 -10.64 1.29
CA ALA A 32 -4.81 -11.16 0.07
C ALA A 32 -4.73 -10.09 -1.04
N ALA A 33 -5.78 -9.27 -1.18
CA ALA A 33 -5.79 -8.16 -2.13
C ALA A 33 -4.75 -7.08 -1.76
N LEU A 34 -4.65 -6.74 -0.49
CA LEU A 34 -3.63 -5.81 0.00
C LEU A 34 -2.22 -6.36 -0.21
N ASP A 35 -1.99 -7.66 -0.01
CA ASP A 35 -0.71 -8.30 -0.30
C ASP A 35 -0.33 -8.17 -1.78
N GLU A 36 -1.26 -8.43 -2.69
CA GLU A 36 -1.01 -8.28 -4.13
C GLU A 36 -0.67 -6.82 -4.49
N LEU A 37 -1.37 -5.84 -3.90
CA LEU A 37 -1.13 -4.41 -4.16
C LEU A 37 0.23 -3.97 -3.61
N ARG A 38 0.62 -4.41 -2.40
CA ARG A 38 1.94 -4.13 -1.82
C ARG A 38 3.06 -4.69 -2.69
N GLU A 39 2.97 -5.96 -3.06
CA GLU A 39 3.97 -6.61 -3.89
C GLU A 39 4.15 -5.90 -5.24
N ARG A 40 3.07 -5.37 -5.81
CA ARG A 40 3.12 -4.55 -7.02
C ARG A 40 3.82 -3.22 -6.80
N LEU A 41 3.50 -2.55 -5.70
CA LEU A 41 4.18 -1.30 -5.36
C LEU A 41 5.67 -1.56 -5.13
N TYR A 42 6.03 -2.60 -4.37
CA TYR A 42 7.44 -2.94 -4.11
C TYR A 42 8.20 -3.20 -5.40
N ASP A 43 7.61 -4.00 -6.29
CA ASP A 43 8.19 -4.25 -7.61
C ASP A 43 8.34 -2.97 -8.44
N MET A 44 7.43 -2.03 -8.30
CA MET A 44 7.44 -0.76 -9.03
C MET A 44 8.50 0.23 -8.51
N ILE A 45 8.91 0.13 -7.24
CA ILE A 45 9.81 1.13 -6.64
C ILE A 45 11.21 0.61 -6.29
N ILE A 46 11.42 -0.70 -6.16
CA ILE A 46 12.66 -1.29 -5.62
C ILE A 46 13.93 -0.92 -6.39
N ASP A 47 13.82 -0.64 -7.68
CA ASP A 47 14.92 -0.28 -8.57
C ASP A 47 15.11 1.23 -8.73
N LEU A 48 14.31 2.05 -8.04
CA LEU A 48 14.39 3.50 -8.15
C LEU A 48 15.51 4.06 -7.27
N PRO A 49 16.33 4.97 -7.81
CA PRO A 49 17.31 5.72 -7.02
C PRO A 49 16.60 6.76 -6.14
N GLN A 50 17.32 7.29 -5.15
CA GLN A 50 16.79 8.26 -4.19
C GLN A 50 16.20 9.50 -4.88
N GLU A 51 16.86 9.99 -5.91
CA GLU A 51 16.41 11.16 -6.67
C GLU A 51 15.05 10.93 -7.35
N ALA A 52 14.74 9.69 -7.74
CA ALA A 52 13.43 9.32 -8.27
C ALA A 52 12.38 9.22 -7.16
N MET A 53 12.78 8.72 -5.98
CA MET A 53 11.90 8.63 -4.82
C MET A 53 11.47 10.01 -4.31
N ASP A 54 12.33 11.01 -4.46
CA ASP A 54 12.14 12.40 -3.99
C ASP A 54 11.70 13.35 -5.11
N PHE A 55 11.51 12.84 -6.32
CA PHE A 55 11.13 13.66 -7.48
C PHE A 55 9.73 14.24 -7.35
N VAL A 56 9.64 15.57 -7.51
CA VAL A 56 8.37 16.32 -7.59
C VAL A 56 8.28 16.96 -8.97
N PRO A 57 7.39 16.48 -9.85
CA PRO A 57 7.16 17.14 -11.14
C PRO A 57 6.43 18.48 -10.95
N GLU A 58 6.53 19.35 -11.95
CA GLU A 58 5.80 20.61 -11.97
C GLU A 58 4.28 20.39 -11.79
N GLY A 59 3.68 21.14 -10.88
CA GLY A 59 2.26 21.04 -10.57
C GLY A 59 1.87 19.88 -9.65
N ALA A 60 2.83 19.08 -9.17
CA ALA A 60 2.60 18.05 -8.14
C ALA A 60 3.13 18.51 -6.78
N THR A 61 2.62 17.90 -5.71
CA THR A 61 3.03 18.18 -4.32
C THR A 61 3.68 16.97 -3.66
N ASN A 62 3.36 15.77 -4.11
CA ASN A 62 3.77 14.54 -3.45
C ASN A 62 4.88 13.82 -4.23
N THR A 63 5.83 13.25 -3.50
CA THR A 63 6.86 12.36 -4.02
C THR A 63 6.41 10.89 -3.94
N ILE A 64 7.16 9.98 -4.57
CA ILE A 64 6.96 8.53 -4.40
C ILE A 64 7.16 8.12 -2.94
N ALA A 65 8.17 8.68 -2.26
CA ALA A 65 8.42 8.39 -0.85
C ALA A 65 7.25 8.83 0.04
N MET A 66 6.74 10.04 -0.15
CA MET A 66 5.58 10.58 0.59
C MET A 66 4.33 9.72 0.39
N LEU A 67 3.99 9.37 -0.84
CA LEU A 67 2.82 8.53 -1.13
C LEU A 67 2.96 7.12 -0.55
N THR A 68 4.17 6.55 -0.56
CA THR A 68 4.39 5.21 -0.04
C THR A 68 4.25 5.16 1.49
N VAL A 69 4.84 6.11 2.22
CA VAL A 69 4.65 6.17 3.68
C VAL A 69 3.21 6.52 4.05
N HIS A 70 2.52 7.33 3.23
CA HIS A 70 1.09 7.61 3.42
C HIS A 70 0.22 6.37 3.30
N MET A 71 0.45 5.51 2.32
CA MET A 71 -0.26 4.24 2.20
C MET A 71 -0.03 3.34 3.41
N ALA A 72 1.19 3.27 3.93
CA ALA A 72 1.52 2.50 5.12
C ALA A 72 0.85 3.05 6.38
N TRP A 73 0.87 4.40 6.56
CA TRP A 73 0.15 5.07 7.65
C TRP A 73 -1.34 4.83 7.58
N ALA A 74 -1.95 5.05 6.42
CA ALA A 74 -3.38 4.87 6.23
C ALA A 74 -3.82 3.44 6.55
N GLU A 75 -3.07 2.43 6.07
CA GLU A 75 -3.36 1.04 6.39
C GLU A 75 -3.31 0.77 7.89
N ALA A 76 -2.23 1.18 8.57
CA ALA A 76 -2.08 1.00 10.01
C ALA A 76 -3.22 1.70 10.78
N SER A 77 -3.52 2.96 10.45
CA SER A 77 -4.55 3.77 11.10
C SER A 77 -5.95 3.19 10.91
N TRP A 78 -6.27 2.71 9.72
CA TRP A 78 -7.58 2.12 9.45
C TRP A 78 -7.74 0.75 10.14
N VAL A 79 -6.67 -0.05 10.23
CA VAL A 79 -6.71 -1.30 11.01
C VAL A 79 -6.86 -1.01 12.51
N VAL A 80 -6.21 0.04 13.04
CA VAL A 80 -6.47 0.54 14.41
C VAL A 80 -7.95 0.87 14.57
N ASN A 81 -8.53 1.58 13.63
CA ASN A 81 -9.94 1.97 13.68
C ASN A 81 -10.90 0.77 13.71
N ILE A 82 -10.57 -0.31 13.00
CA ILE A 82 -11.37 -1.54 13.01
C ILE A 82 -11.25 -2.26 14.35
N THR A 83 -10.06 -2.30 14.94
CA THR A 83 -9.75 -3.22 16.04
C THR A 83 -9.66 -2.54 17.40
N GLY A 84 -9.56 -1.22 17.46
CA GLY A 84 -9.29 -0.45 18.68
C GLY A 84 -7.87 -0.61 19.24
N MET A 85 -7.01 -1.42 18.60
CA MET A 85 -5.64 -1.69 19.09
C MET A 85 -4.68 -0.60 18.58
N PRO A 86 -3.91 0.09 19.43
CA PRO A 86 -3.00 1.15 19.01
C PRO A 86 -1.87 0.65 18.11
N ILE A 87 -1.28 1.54 17.32
CA ILE A 87 -0.05 1.24 16.58
C ILE A 87 1.06 0.91 17.59
N PRO A 88 1.89 -0.13 17.33
CA PRO A 88 3.06 -0.40 18.18
C PRO A 88 3.97 0.83 18.27
N GLY A 89 4.41 1.17 19.50
CA GLY A 89 5.13 2.42 19.77
C GLY A 89 6.40 2.64 18.96
N GLU A 90 7.05 1.56 18.53
CA GLU A 90 8.24 1.64 17.66
C GLU A 90 7.91 1.94 16.19
N LEU A 91 6.69 1.63 15.74
CA LEU A 91 6.26 1.87 14.36
C LEU A 91 5.65 3.26 14.18
N GLU A 92 4.96 3.76 15.20
CA GLU A 92 4.21 5.00 15.09
C GLU A 92 5.08 6.18 14.62
N PRO A 93 6.25 6.47 15.22
CA PRO A 93 7.10 7.60 14.77
C PRO A 93 7.56 7.47 13.31
N ARG A 94 7.73 6.23 12.83
CA ARG A 94 8.15 5.96 11.45
C ARG A 94 7.02 6.14 10.45
N LEU A 95 5.78 6.00 10.88
CA LEU A 95 4.57 6.13 10.08
C LEU A 95 4.01 7.55 10.07
N LEU A 96 4.27 8.34 11.12
CA LEU A 96 3.75 9.71 11.26
C LEU A 96 3.97 10.60 10.04
N PRO A 97 5.10 10.54 9.30
CA PRO A 97 5.27 11.33 8.08
C PRO A 97 4.21 11.05 7.01
N GLY A 98 3.56 9.90 7.06
CA GLY A 98 2.46 9.55 6.17
C GLY A 98 1.10 10.11 6.57
N LYS A 99 0.98 10.74 7.73
CA LYS A 99 -0.27 11.35 8.20
C LYS A 99 -0.53 12.66 7.46
N GLN A 100 -1.71 12.78 6.86
CA GLN A 100 -2.14 14.04 6.26
C GLN A 100 -2.40 15.10 7.32
N GLY A 101 -1.96 16.32 7.04
CA GLY A 101 -2.30 17.49 7.82
C GLY A 101 -3.78 17.91 7.65
N PRO A 102 -4.22 18.96 8.34
CA PRO A 102 -5.61 19.46 8.25
C PRO A 102 -6.02 19.93 6.84
N SER A 103 -5.08 20.38 6.02
CA SER A 103 -5.27 20.77 4.61
C SER A 103 -5.40 19.56 3.66
N GLY A 104 -5.10 18.34 4.14
CA GLY A 104 -5.03 17.16 3.31
C GLY A 104 -3.65 16.93 2.68
N ASP A 105 -2.69 17.82 2.91
CA ASP A 105 -1.33 17.71 2.41
C ASP A 105 -0.49 16.74 3.24
N LEU A 106 0.54 16.19 2.59
CA LEU A 106 1.57 15.40 3.26
C LEU A 106 2.78 16.28 3.58
N GLU A 107 3.39 16.03 4.72
CA GLU A 107 4.67 16.68 5.08
C GLU A 107 5.81 16.13 4.20
N PRO A 108 6.80 16.97 3.87
CA PRO A 108 7.97 16.52 3.13
C PRO A 108 8.65 15.35 3.83
N PHE A 109 8.88 14.29 3.08
CA PHE A 109 9.47 13.06 3.59
C PHE A 109 10.36 12.41 2.53
N SER A 110 11.54 11.99 2.95
CA SER A 110 12.53 11.35 2.09
C SER A 110 13.10 10.11 2.79
N THR A 111 13.11 9.00 2.07
CA THR A 111 13.80 7.77 2.47
C THR A 111 13.92 6.83 1.28
N SER A 112 14.78 5.83 1.37
CA SER A 112 15.04 4.90 0.28
C SER A 112 13.90 3.91 0.05
N ALA A 113 13.78 3.41 -1.18
CA ALA A 113 12.78 2.39 -1.52
C ALA A 113 12.90 1.11 -0.65
N PRO A 114 14.09 0.55 -0.38
CA PRO A 114 14.23 -0.59 0.52
C PRO A 114 13.71 -0.33 1.95
N GLU A 115 13.96 0.88 2.50
CA GLU A 115 13.48 1.24 3.84
C GLU A 115 11.97 1.37 3.90
N LEU A 116 11.34 1.94 2.87
CA LEU A 116 9.88 2.02 2.74
C LEU A 116 9.24 0.64 2.59
N ILE A 117 9.83 -0.22 1.77
CA ILE A 117 9.37 -1.60 1.61
C ILE A 117 9.43 -2.33 2.95
N ALA A 118 10.54 -2.20 3.68
CA ALA A 118 10.69 -2.81 5.01
C ALA A 118 9.65 -2.26 5.99
N LEU A 119 9.35 -0.95 5.97
CA LEU A 119 8.32 -0.35 6.80
C LEU A 119 6.92 -0.91 6.48
N CYS A 120 6.55 -0.98 5.20
CA CYS A 120 5.28 -1.56 4.77
C CYS A 120 5.17 -3.06 5.15
N GLN A 121 6.27 -3.81 5.05
CA GLN A 121 6.31 -5.22 5.48
C GLN A 121 6.10 -5.36 6.99
N ARG A 122 6.66 -4.45 7.80
CA ARG A 122 6.40 -4.40 9.24
C ARG A 122 4.94 -4.09 9.55
N VAL A 123 4.33 -3.11 8.89
CA VAL A 123 2.88 -2.82 9.04
C VAL A 123 2.07 -4.07 8.75
N ARG A 124 2.38 -4.78 7.67
CA ARG A 124 1.72 -6.04 7.34
C ARG A 124 1.87 -7.09 8.45
N ALA A 125 3.09 -7.34 8.88
CA ALA A 125 3.41 -8.42 9.80
C ALA A 125 2.96 -8.15 11.24
N GLU A 126 3.07 -6.90 11.70
CA GLU A 126 2.85 -6.53 13.10
C GLU A 126 1.44 -5.95 13.36
N ILE A 127 0.78 -5.45 12.33
CA ILE A 127 -0.53 -4.81 12.45
C ILE A 127 -1.59 -5.54 11.63
N THR A 128 -1.43 -5.56 10.29
CA THR A 128 -2.52 -5.94 9.39
C THR A 128 -2.90 -7.42 9.54
N ILE A 129 -1.94 -8.32 9.38
CA ILE A 129 -2.24 -9.76 9.42
C ILE A 129 -2.72 -10.22 10.79
N PRO A 130 -2.01 -9.95 11.92
CA PRO A 130 -2.45 -10.45 13.22
C PRO A 130 -3.82 -9.95 13.62
N ARG A 131 -4.14 -8.70 13.29
CA ARG A 131 -5.39 -8.08 13.72
C ARG A 131 -6.57 -8.47 12.83
N LEU A 132 -6.37 -8.49 11.52
CA LEU A 132 -7.44 -8.88 10.59
C LEU A 132 -7.74 -10.38 10.64
N SER A 133 -6.74 -11.23 10.96
CA SER A 133 -6.97 -12.67 11.11
C SER A 133 -7.88 -13.02 12.28
N ALA A 134 -7.91 -12.18 13.31
CA ALA A 134 -8.74 -12.37 14.50
C ALA A 134 -10.18 -11.82 14.36
N LEU A 135 -10.50 -11.13 13.26
CA LEU A 135 -11.85 -10.58 13.06
C LEU A 135 -12.87 -11.70 12.81
N GLU A 136 -13.84 -11.83 13.70
CA GLU A 136 -14.95 -12.78 13.57
C GLU A 136 -16.05 -12.25 12.62
N SER A 137 -16.20 -10.93 12.54
CA SER A 137 -17.17 -10.25 11.67
C SER A 137 -16.54 -9.03 11.01
N ILE A 138 -16.92 -8.77 9.76
CA ILE A 138 -16.57 -7.53 9.05
C ILE A 138 -17.77 -6.61 8.85
N ASP A 139 -18.97 -7.04 9.27
CA ASP A 139 -20.22 -6.29 9.11
C ASP A 139 -20.62 -5.52 10.37
N ALA A 140 -19.92 -5.73 11.48
CA ALA A 140 -20.11 -4.95 12.69
C ALA A 140 -19.75 -3.48 12.45
N GLU A 141 -20.56 -2.58 12.97
CA GLU A 141 -20.28 -1.14 12.94
C GLU A 141 -19.06 -0.82 13.82
N ILE A 142 -18.20 0.05 13.32
CA ILE A 142 -17.09 0.59 14.08
C ILE A 142 -17.65 1.69 14.99
N PRO A 143 -17.46 1.57 16.33
CA PRO A 143 -18.02 2.53 17.26
C PRO A 143 -17.41 3.94 17.11
N ASP A 144 -18.09 4.94 17.68
CA ASP A 144 -17.61 6.32 17.80
C ASP A 144 -17.28 7.04 16.50
N ARG A 145 -18.00 6.70 15.40
CA ARG A 145 -17.86 7.36 14.11
C ARG A 145 -19.02 8.32 13.85
N GLN A 146 -18.72 9.47 13.27
CA GLN A 146 -19.74 10.47 12.86
C GLN A 146 -20.69 9.92 11.79
N ARG A 147 -20.29 8.90 11.06
CA ARG A 147 -21.10 8.19 10.05
C ARG A 147 -20.97 6.69 10.27
N PRO A 148 -22.05 5.93 10.06
CA PRO A 148 -21.99 4.47 10.10
C PRO A 148 -20.86 3.95 9.19
N MET A 149 -20.00 3.11 9.76
CA MET A 149 -18.85 2.53 9.08
C MET A 149 -18.65 1.11 9.58
N THR A 150 -18.42 0.19 8.67
CA THR A 150 -18.12 -1.22 8.99
C THR A 150 -16.69 -1.57 8.64
N ALA A 151 -16.16 -2.64 9.25
CA ALA A 151 -14.86 -3.16 8.87
C ALA A 151 -14.82 -3.56 7.38
N ARG A 152 -15.92 -4.08 6.82
CA ARG A 152 -16.05 -4.34 5.37
C ARG A 152 -15.79 -3.09 4.54
N GLY A 153 -16.45 -1.98 4.89
CA GLY A 153 -16.29 -0.71 4.20
C GLY A 153 -14.85 -0.20 4.24
N VAL A 154 -14.22 -0.28 5.43
CA VAL A 154 -12.82 0.11 5.61
C VAL A 154 -11.86 -0.77 4.82
N LEU A 155 -12.05 -2.09 4.82
CA LEU A 155 -11.21 -3.01 4.04
C LEU A 155 -11.30 -2.73 2.53
N MET A 156 -12.50 -2.44 2.02
CA MET A 156 -12.69 -2.03 0.63
C MET A 156 -12.03 -0.69 0.34
N HIS A 157 -12.15 0.28 1.26
CA HIS A 157 -11.47 1.56 1.15
C HIS A 157 -9.94 1.40 1.09
N LEU A 158 -9.36 0.52 1.91
CA LEU A 158 -7.93 0.25 1.88
C LEU A 158 -7.46 -0.31 0.54
N VAL A 159 -8.20 -1.25 -0.04
CA VAL A 159 -7.90 -1.79 -1.38
C VAL A 159 -7.95 -0.69 -2.43
N TRP A 160 -8.98 0.16 -2.40
CA TRP A 160 -9.09 1.31 -3.28
C TRP A 160 -7.95 2.31 -3.07
N HIS A 161 -7.64 2.64 -1.83
CA HIS A 161 -6.60 3.61 -1.44
C HIS A 161 -5.21 3.19 -1.96
N TRP A 162 -4.83 1.91 -1.73
CA TRP A 162 -3.60 1.35 -2.26
C TRP A 162 -3.57 1.37 -3.80
N THR A 163 -4.68 1.05 -4.44
CA THR A 163 -4.79 1.08 -5.92
C THR A 163 -4.61 2.50 -6.46
N TYR A 164 -5.30 3.46 -5.85
CA TYR A 164 -5.29 4.87 -6.25
C TYR A 164 -3.87 5.47 -6.15
N HIS A 165 -3.22 5.33 -4.99
CA HIS A 165 -1.89 5.90 -4.79
C HIS A 165 -0.80 5.12 -5.55
N SER A 166 -0.93 3.82 -5.73
CA SER A 166 -0.03 3.07 -6.61
C SER A 166 -0.10 3.56 -8.06
N GLY A 167 -1.28 3.98 -8.53
CA GLY A 167 -1.43 4.62 -9.82
C GLY A 167 -0.66 5.94 -9.91
N GLN A 168 -0.73 6.78 -8.87
CA GLN A 168 0.04 8.03 -8.79
C GLN A 168 1.55 7.77 -8.78
N VAL A 169 2.02 6.78 -8.00
CA VAL A 169 3.43 6.35 -8.01
C VAL A 169 3.87 5.94 -9.42
N GLY A 170 3.05 5.19 -10.14
CA GLY A 170 3.34 4.82 -11.52
C GLY A 170 3.46 6.01 -12.46
N VAL A 171 2.63 7.06 -12.27
CA VAL A 171 2.73 8.32 -13.04
C VAL A 171 4.01 9.07 -12.68
N LEU A 172 4.34 9.22 -11.40
CA LEU A 172 5.57 9.89 -10.94
C LEU A 172 6.82 9.19 -11.48
N ARG A 173 6.87 7.85 -11.41
CA ARG A 173 7.95 7.06 -12.00
C ARG A 173 8.10 7.36 -13.50
N ARG A 174 7.00 7.42 -14.24
CA ARG A 174 7.02 7.71 -15.67
C ARG A 174 7.52 9.13 -15.97
N LEU A 175 7.08 10.12 -15.20
CA LEU A 175 7.51 11.52 -15.35
C LEU A 175 8.99 11.69 -15.02
N TRP A 176 9.52 10.93 -14.06
CA TRP A 176 10.96 10.82 -13.81
C TRP A 176 11.75 10.28 -15.03
N GLY A 177 11.10 9.57 -15.94
CA GLY A 177 11.73 9.00 -17.15
C GLY A 177 12.00 7.50 -17.09
N SER A 178 11.55 6.82 -16.02
CA SER A 178 11.60 5.36 -15.88
C SER A 178 10.22 4.75 -16.16
N ARG A 179 10.18 3.66 -16.92
CA ARG A 179 8.92 2.98 -17.23
C ARG A 179 8.79 1.67 -16.48
N TYR A 180 7.64 1.50 -15.85
CA TYR A 180 7.21 0.20 -15.36
C TYR A 180 6.25 -0.41 -16.38
N LYS A 181 6.68 -1.47 -17.05
CA LYS A 181 5.88 -2.11 -18.10
C LYS A 181 4.96 -3.13 -17.46
N TRP A 182 3.68 -2.80 -17.42
CA TRP A 182 2.64 -3.75 -17.02
C TRP A 182 2.60 -4.92 -17.99
N THR A 183 2.86 -6.13 -17.48
CA THR A 183 2.68 -7.36 -18.23
C THR A 183 1.38 -8.01 -17.80
N PHE A 184 0.57 -8.38 -18.79
CA PHE A 184 -0.54 -9.29 -18.52
C PHE A 184 0.05 -10.68 -18.36
N ASP A 185 -0.32 -11.36 -17.30
CA ASP A 185 0.04 -12.76 -17.16
C ASP A 185 -0.59 -13.53 -18.30
N ARG A 186 0.27 -14.13 -19.09
CA ARG A 186 -0.15 -15.04 -20.16
C ARG A 186 -0.25 -16.43 -19.57
N ARG A 187 -1.30 -16.71 -18.82
CA ARG A 187 -1.58 -18.01 -18.20
C ARG A 187 -0.43 -18.51 -17.33
N VAL A 188 -0.66 -18.68 -16.07
CA VAL A 188 0.28 -19.37 -15.17
C VAL A 188 0.74 -20.65 -15.88
N GLY A 189 2.01 -20.73 -16.25
CA GLY A 189 2.60 -21.88 -16.91
C GLY A 189 2.69 -21.87 -18.45
N ALA A 190 2.23 -20.82 -19.14
CA ALA A 190 2.51 -20.71 -20.57
C ALA A 190 3.88 -20.09 -20.82
N PRO A 191 4.76 -20.71 -21.62
CA PRO A 191 6.03 -20.11 -21.98
C PRO A 191 5.77 -18.78 -22.72
N VAL A 192 6.53 -17.73 -22.37
CA VAL A 192 6.56 -16.49 -23.13
C VAL A 192 7.11 -16.83 -24.52
N ARG A 193 6.26 -16.74 -25.54
CA ARG A 193 6.69 -16.86 -26.94
C ARG A 193 7.27 -15.56 -27.42
#